data_fb3ea9309f1f5200f7db2f5250582349
#
_entry.id   fb3ea9309f1f5200f7db2f5250582349
#
_cell.length_a   1.000
_cell.length_b   1.000
_cell.length_c   1.000
_cell.angle_alpha   90.00
_cell.angle_beta   90.00
_cell.angle_gamma   90.00
#
_symmetry.space_group_name_H-M   'P 1'
#
loop_
_entity.id
_entity.type
_entity.pdbx_description
1 polymer ?
#
loop_
_entity_poly.entity_id
_entity_poly.type
_entity_poly.pdbx_seq_one_letter_code
_entity_poly.pdbx_strand_id
1 'polypeptide(L)'
;MQREIHISTGADTHTLHSSGMPDPHVFQFYHRAMDILEAAGIDYAVGGAYALAVHTGIVRHTKDFDVFLKKESLPDALAAFEREGLRTHVTHPHWIAKAFSPDGELFVDLIYSSGNGICRVDDEWLASAVPGEVLGRPAPLCAAEEILWSKSFIQERERFDGADVAHLLLKRGEKLNWDRLLARFGGNALVLFSHLVLFRFIYPSEPSPAPPRVYDFLLEQFRSQPVSKEKVCRGTLLSWSQYLIDVEEWGYADPRLRPRGNFTADQIETWTRAEK
;
A
#
# COMPACT_ATOMS: atom_id res chain seq x y z
N MET A 1 -3.34 -20.59 -27.85
CA MET A 1 -3.51 -21.50 -26.72
C MET A 1 -3.48 -20.62 -25.48
N GLN A 2 -4.67 -20.29 -24.93
CA GLN A 2 -4.78 -19.45 -23.72
C GLN A 2 -4.26 -20.28 -22.54
N ARG A 3 -3.26 -19.78 -21.83
CA ARG A 3 -2.84 -20.35 -20.54
C ARG A 3 -3.62 -19.65 -19.45
N GLU A 4 -4.26 -20.43 -18.60
CA GLU A 4 -4.95 -19.97 -17.41
C GLU A 4 -3.94 -19.75 -16.28
N ILE A 5 -4.00 -18.59 -15.64
CA ILE A 5 -3.25 -18.34 -14.41
C ILE A 5 -4.18 -18.70 -13.24
N HIS A 6 -3.80 -19.72 -12.49
CA HIS A 6 -4.51 -20.08 -11.26
C HIS A 6 -3.97 -19.28 -10.10
N ILE A 7 -4.85 -18.52 -9.45
CA ILE A 7 -4.56 -17.86 -8.19
C ILE A 7 -5.40 -18.55 -7.12
N SER A 8 -4.73 -19.19 -6.16
CA SER A 8 -5.39 -19.89 -5.06
C SER A 8 -5.17 -19.15 -3.75
N THR A 9 -6.25 -18.82 -3.09
CA THR A 9 -6.27 -18.50 -1.66
C THR A 9 -7.04 -19.62 -0.99
N GLY A 10 -6.41 -20.44 -0.21
CA GLY A 10 -6.86 -21.56 0.65
C GLY A 10 -8.29 -22.13 0.62
N ALA A 11 -9.25 -21.61 -0.14
CA ALA A 11 -10.59 -22.14 -0.37
C ALA A 11 -11.24 -21.69 -1.69
N ASP A 12 -10.77 -20.63 -2.33
CA ASP A 12 -11.37 -20.11 -3.57
C ASP A 12 -10.30 -20.06 -4.66
N THR A 13 -10.42 -20.93 -5.69
CA THR A 13 -9.57 -20.91 -6.87
C THR A 13 -10.17 -19.94 -7.89
N HIS A 14 -9.51 -18.82 -8.12
CA HIS A 14 -9.89 -17.89 -9.18
C HIS A 14 -9.03 -18.10 -10.41
N THR A 15 -9.66 -18.42 -11.54
CA THR A 15 -9.00 -18.50 -12.85
C THR A 15 -9.00 -17.11 -13.49
N LEU A 16 -7.82 -16.55 -13.73
CA LEU A 16 -7.69 -15.27 -14.41
C LEU A 16 -7.49 -15.48 -15.90
N HIS A 17 -8.41 -14.95 -16.70
CA HIS A 17 -8.23 -14.84 -18.14
C HIS A 17 -7.36 -13.63 -18.45
N SER A 18 -6.09 -13.84 -18.80
CA SER A 18 -5.18 -12.77 -19.22
C SER A 18 -5.00 -12.75 -20.72
N SER A 19 -5.33 -11.64 -21.34
CA SER A 19 -4.82 -11.29 -22.67
C SER A 19 -3.42 -10.69 -22.54
N GLY A 20 -2.40 -11.53 -22.30
CA GLY A 20 -1.00 -11.13 -22.22
C GLY A 20 -0.32 -11.57 -20.94
N MET A 21 0.42 -12.68 -20.97
CA MET A 21 1.36 -13.02 -19.91
C MET A 21 2.53 -12.03 -19.98
N PRO A 22 3.04 -11.55 -18.82
CA PRO A 22 4.28 -10.79 -18.80
C PRO A 22 5.40 -11.59 -19.49
N ASP A 23 6.39 -10.86 -20.04
CA ASP A 23 7.57 -11.45 -20.66
C ASP A 23 8.24 -12.46 -19.68
N PRO A 24 8.71 -13.63 -20.15
CA PRO A 24 9.45 -14.58 -19.31
C PRO A 24 10.61 -13.96 -18.53
N HIS A 25 11.26 -12.91 -19.04
CA HIS A 25 12.31 -12.17 -18.34
C HIS A 25 11.79 -11.46 -17.09
N VAL A 26 10.55 -10.95 -17.12
CA VAL A 26 9.89 -10.31 -15.97
C VAL A 26 9.70 -11.31 -14.85
N PHE A 27 9.20 -12.53 -15.17
CA PHE A 27 9.04 -13.60 -14.20
C PHE A 27 10.36 -13.98 -13.54
N GLN A 28 11.39 -14.22 -14.37
CA GLN A 28 12.70 -14.63 -13.88
C GLN A 28 13.29 -13.61 -12.93
N PHE A 29 13.18 -12.32 -13.24
CA PHE A 29 13.72 -11.27 -12.41
C PHE A 29 12.98 -11.17 -11.06
N TYR A 30 11.66 -11.18 -11.06
CA TYR A 30 10.89 -11.09 -9.81
C TYR A 30 11.00 -12.36 -8.96
N HIS A 31 11.08 -13.54 -9.58
CA HIS A 31 11.38 -14.80 -8.86
C HIS A 31 12.77 -14.73 -8.21
N ARG A 32 13.78 -14.27 -8.96
CA ARG A 32 15.14 -14.09 -8.43
C ARG A 32 15.15 -13.10 -7.27
N ALA A 33 14.39 -12.02 -7.34
CA ALA A 33 14.30 -11.06 -6.25
C ALA A 33 13.73 -11.68 -4.98
N MET A 34 12.68 -12.50 -5.09
CA MET A 34 12.13 -13.26 -3.96
C MET A 34 13.15 -14.27 -3.42
N ASP A 35 13.87 -15.01 -4.29
CA ASP A 35 14.93 -15.94 -3.87
C ASP A 35 16.03 -15.25 -3.07
N ILE A 36 16.45 -14.05 -3.48
CA ILE A 36 17.48 -13.25 -2.80
C ILE A 36 17.03 -12.90 -1.38
N LEU A 37 15.79 -12.40 -1.23
CA LEU A 37 15.25 -12.04 0.07
C LEU A 37 15.11 -13.25 0.99
N GLU A 38 14.60 -14.38 0.48
CA GLU A 38 14.45 -15.63 1.23
C GLU A 38 15.80 -16.20 1.67
N ALA A 39 16.78 -16.24 0.75
CA ALA A 39 18.13 -16.70 1.06
C ALA A 39 18.85 -15.82 2.10
N ALA A 40 18.51 -14.53 2.15
CA ALA A 40 19.02 -13.60 3.15
C ALA A 40 18.25 -13.65 4.47
N GLY A 41 17.19 -14.46 4.58
CA GLY A 41 16.35 -14.55 5.78
C GLY A 41 15.56 -13.28 6.07
N ILE A 42 15.20 -12.54 5.03
CA ILE A 42 14.45 -11.27 5.16
C ILE A 42 12.95 -11.56 5.03
N ASP A 43 12.21 -11.23 6.08
CA ASP A 43 10.76 -11.29 6.06
C ASP A 43 10.21 -10.20 5.15
N TYR A 44 9.30 -10.59 4.25
CA TYR A 44 8.66 -9.68 3.31
C TYR A 44 7.23 -10.12 2.98
N ALA A 45 6.46 -9.26 2.34
CA ALA A 45 5.19 -9.58 1.72
C ALA A 45 5.05 -8.86 0.36
N VAL A 46 4.57 -9.56 -0.66
CA VAL A 46 4.27 -8.96 -1.96
C VAL A 46 2.97 -8.18 -1.86
N GLY A 47 2.97 -6.95 -2.34
CA GLY A 47 1.82 -6.04 -2.33
C GLY A 47 1.39 -5.61 -3.72
N GLY A 48 1.04 -4.32 -3.83
CA GLY A 48 0.72 -3.67 -5.10
C GLY A 48 -0.35 -4.35 -5.92
N ALA A 49 -0.18 -4.33 -7.23
CA ALA A 49 -1.14 -4.91 -8.17
C ALA A 49 -1.27 -6.44 -8.05
N TYR A 50 -0.20 -7.13 -7.66
CA TYR A 50 -0.23 -8.59 -7.51
C TYR A 50 -1.10 -9.04 -6.33
N ALA A 51 -0.90 -8.47 -5.15
CA ALA A 51 -1.75 -8.78 -4.00
C ALA A 51 -3.19 -8.29 -4.21
N LEU A 52 -3.39 -7.12 -4.84
CA LEU A 52 -4.71 -6.64 -5.20
C LEU A 52 -5.45 -7.64 -6.11
N ALA A 53 -4.75 -8.19 -7.12
CA ALA A 53 -5.32 -9.20 -8.02
C ALA A 53 -5.76 -10.46 -7.28
N VAL A 54 -4.96 -10.96 -6.33
CA VAL A 54 -5.33 -12.12 -5.50
C VAL A 54 -6.55 -11.84 -4.63
N HIS A 55 -6.64 -10.63 -4.06
CA HIS A 55 -7.77 -10.28 -3.20
C HIS A 55 -9.06 -9.98 -3.96
N THR A 56 -8.97 -9.40 -5.17
CA THR A 56 -10.13 -8.87 -5.90
C THR A 56 -10.47 -9.63 -7.18
N GLY A 57 -9.52 -10.40 -7.74
CA GLY A 57 -9.62 -10.99 -9.07
C GLY A 57 -9.33 -9.99 -10.21
N ILE A 58 -8.96 -8.74 -9.90
CA ILE A 58 -8.69 -7.70 -10.91
C ILE A 58 -7.21 -7.73 -11.28
N VAL A 59 -6.91 -8.19 -12.49
CA VAL A 59 -5.55 -8.21 -13.03
C VAL A 59 -5.30 -6.93 -13.80
N ARG A 60 -4.19 -6.27 -13.48
CA ARG A 60 -3.69 -5.10 -14.21
C ARG A 60 -2.27 -5.35 -14.68
N HIS A 61 -1.95 -4.89 -15.88
CA HIS A 61 -0.56 -4.84 -16.32
C HIS A 61 0.19 -3.83 -15.44
N THR A 62 1.24 -4.29 -14.79
CA THR A 62 2.15 -3.45 -14.01
C THR A 62 3.58 -3.79 -14.39
N LYS A 63 4.44 -2.76 -14.37
CA LYS A 63 5.89 -2.89 -14.45
C LYS A 63 6.53 -2.84 -13.07
N ASP A 64 5.73 -2.55 -12.04
CA ASP A 64 6.19 -2.42 -10.67
C ASP A 64 5.97 -3.74 -9.94
N PHE A 65 6.97 -4.15 -9.17
CA PHE A 65 6.90 -5.29 -8.27
C PHE A 65 7.11 -4.79 -6.84
N ASP A 66 6.01 -4.62 -6.12
CA ASP A 66 6.00 -4.03 -4.79
C ASP A 66 6.25 -5.10 -3.71
N VAL A 67 7.35 -4.97 -3.00
CA VAL A 67 7.73 -5.83 -1.88
C VAL A 67 7.78 -4.99 -0.61
N PHE A 68 6.99 -5.39 0.37
CA PHE A 68 6.89 -4.73 1.67
C PHE A 68 7.79 -5.45 2.69
N LEU A 69 8.65 -4.70 3.36
CA LEU A 69 9.58 -5.20 4.38
C LEU A 69 9.75 -4.15 5.48
N LYS A 70 10.25 -4.57 6.65
CA LYS A 70 10.53 -3.61 7.73
C LYS A 70 11.71 -2.71 7.37
N LYS A 71 11.64 -1.45 7.80
CA LYS A 71 12.72 -0.48 7.56
C LYS A 71 14.07 -0.96 8.11
N GLU A 72 14.04 -1.65 9.22
CA GLU A 72 15.20 -2.20 9.91
C GLU A 72 15.91 -3.28 9.07
N SER A 73 15.15 -4.01 8.22
CA SER A 73 15.69 -5.04 7.32
C SER A 73 16.22 -4.45 5.99
N LEU A 74 15.98 -3.17 5.71
CA LEU A 74 16.38 -2.57 4.43
C LEU A 74 17.88 -2.65 4.15
N PRO A 75 18.80 -2.34 5.09
CA PRO A 75 20.25 -2.43 4.82
C PRO A 75 20.68 -3.83 4.39
N ASP A 76 20.17 -4.87 5.06
CA ASP A 76 20.48 -6.25 4.75
C ASP A 76 19.88 -6.68 3.41
N ALA A 77 18.67 -6.20 3.08
CA ALA A 77 18.04 -6.42 1.78
C ALA A 77 18.87 -5.81 0.65
N LEU A 78 19.27 -4.55 0.76
CA LEU A 78 20.11 -3.88 -0.25
C LEU A 78 21.43 -4.61 -0.43
N ALA A 79 22.11 -4.97 0.66
CA ALA A 79 23.35 -5.73 0.62
C ALA A 79 23.18 -7.12 -0.01
N ALA A 80 22.04 -7.78 0.18
CA ALA A 80 21.73 -9.06 -0.46
C ALA A 80 21.59 -8.90 -1.98
N PHE A 81 20.86 -7.90 -2.45
CA PHE A 81 20.74 -7.61 -3.88
C PHE A 81 22.09 -7.25 -4.51
N GLU A 82 22.90 -6.43 -3.85
CA GLU A 82 24.22 -6.02 -4.33
C GLU A 82 25.21 -7.19 -4.43
N ARG A 83 25.18 -8.12 -3.48
CA ARG A 83 26.00 -9.37 -3.53
C ARG A 83 25.67 -10.23 -4.74
N GLU A 84 24.41 -10.18 -5.19
CA GLU A 84 23.94 -10.86 -6.39
C GLU A 84 24.15 -10.04 -7.69
N GLY A 85 24.91 -8.93 -7.61
CA GLY A 85 25.27 -8.09 -8.74
C GLY A 85 24.14 -7.18 -9.24
N LEU A 86 23.10 -6.97 -8.45
CA LEU A 86 22.02 -6.06 -8.77
C LEU A 86 22.28 -4.67 -8.20
N ARG A 87 22.03 -3.63 -8.99
CA ARG A 87 22.15 -2.24 -8.54
C ARG A 87 20.97 -1.89 -7.62
N THR A 88 21.26 -1.22 -6.52
CA THR A 88 20.25 -0.70 -5.60
C THR A 88 20.24 0.83 -5.56
N HIS A 89 19.11 1.41 -5.15
CA HIS A 89 19.00 2.85 -4.94
C HIS A 89 17.91 3.15 -3.89
N VAL A 90 18.27 3.95 -2.88
CA VAL A 90 17.29 4.49 -1.94
C VAL A 90 16.64 5.72 -2.56
N THR A 91 15.44 5.55 -3.10
CA THR A 91 14.73 6.61 -3.82
C THR A 91 14.25 7.69 -2.85
N HIS A 92 13.57 7.27 -1.79
CA HIS A 92 13.14 8.15 -0.71
C HIS A 92 13.45 7.50 0.65
N PRO A 93 14.42 8.06 1.42
CA PRO A 93 14.93 7.44 2.65
C PRO A 93 13.88 7.20 3.75
N HIS A 94 12.66 7.71 3.59
CA HIS A 94 11.60 7.55 4.57
C HIS A 94 10.60 6.45 4.23
N TRP A 95 10.54 5.94 2.95
CA TRP A 95 9.51 4.95 2.61
C TRP A 95 9.87 3.93 1.53
N ILE A 96 10.81 4.19 0.57
CA ILE A 96 11.04 3.30 -0.58
C ILE A 96 12.49 3.30 -1.06
N ALA A 97 12.96 2.12 -1.43
CA ALA A 97 14.18 1.87 -2.19
C ALA A 97 13.86 0.98 -3.39
N LYS A 98 14.79 0.86 -4.32
CA LYS A 98 14.66 0.05 -5.53
C LYS A 98 15.85 -0.88 -5.71
N ALA A 99 15.60 -2.09 -6.21
CA ALA A 99 16.61 -3.00 -6.74
C ALA A 99 16.33 -3.21 -8.24
N PHE A 100 17.35 -3.02 -9.08
CA PHE A 100 17.20 -3.00 -10.53
C PHE A 100 17.74 -4.29 -11.15
N SER A 101 17.11 -4.73 -12.26
CA SER A 101 17.67 -5.75 -13.13
C SER A 101 19.02 -5.30 -13.72
N PRO A 102 19.87 -6.24 -14.19
CA PRO A 102 21.20 -5.91 -14.74
C PRO A 102 21.17 -4.89 -15.90
N ASP A 103 20.13 -4.93 -16.72
CA ASP A 103 19.89 -3.99 -17.82
C ASP A 103 19.24 -2.68 -17.35
N GLY A 104 18.69 -2.65 -16.13
CA GLY A 104 18.00 -1.51 -15.56
C GLY A 104 16.57 -1.28 -16.06
N GLU A 105 16.03 -2.22 -16.89
CA GLU A 105 14.69 -2.09 -17.44
C GLU A 105 13.59 -2.49 -16.45
N LEU A 106 13.90 -3.42 -15.53
CA LEU A 106 13.01 -3.88 -14.48
C LEU A 106 13.53 -3.45 -13.12
N PHE A 107 12.62 -3.33 -12.17
CA PHE A 107 12.98 -3.05 -10.78
C PHE A 107 11.96 -3.66 -9.80
N VAL A 108 12.42 -3.85 -8.59
CA VAL A 108 11.61 -4.20 -7.42
C VAL A 108 11.56 -3.00 -6.51
N ASP A 109 10.35 -2.60 -6.12
CA ASP A 109 10.13 -1.59 -5.10
C ASP A 109 10.19 -2.23 -3.71
N LEU A 110 11.17 -1.79 -2.91
CA LEU A 110 11.34 -2.19 -1.52
C LEU A 110 10.68 -1.12 -0.65
N ILE A 111 9.46 -1.41 -0.21
CA ILE A 111 8.59 -0.45 0.48
C ILE A 111 8.58 -0.76 1.97
N TYR A 112 8.89 0.21 2.82
CA TYR A 112 8.90 0.06 4.27
C TYR A 112 8.00 1.06 5.02
N SER A 113 7.34 1.95 4.27
CA SER A 113 6.31 2.86 4.78
C SER A 113 5.47 3.39 3.61
N SER A 114 4.47 4.21 3.90
CA SER A 114 3.84 5.06 2.89
C SER A 114 4.56 6.41 2.79
N GLY A 115 4.45 7.08 1.64
CA GLY A 115 5.07 8.39 1.43
C GLY A 115 4.68 9.45 2.47
N ASN A 116 3.45 9.39 3.00
CA ASN A 116 2.98 10.25 4.08
C ASN A 116 3.44 9.82 5.48
N GLY A 117 4.14 8.68 5.61
CA GLY A 117 4.68 8.16 6.87
C GLY A 117 3.67 7.50 7.81
N ILE A 118 2.41 7.36 7.40
CA ILE A 118 1.35 6.76 8.22
C ILE A 118 1.44 5.24 8.25
N CYS A 119 1.56 4.62 7.07
CA CYS A 119 1.46 3.17 6.91
C CYS A 119 2.85 2.53 6.94
N ARG A 120 3.41 2.40 8.14
CA ARG A 120 4.72 1.75 8.34
C ARG A 120 4.56 0.23 8.31
N VAL A 121 5.49 -0.43 7.64
CA VAL A 121 5.60 -1.88 7.68
C VAL A 121 6.21 -2.29 9.03
N ASP A 122 5.43 -2.97 9.83
CA ASP A 122 5.77 -3.46 11.17
C ASP A 122 5.62 -4.99 11.27
N ASP A 123 5.86 -5.54 12.45
CA ASP A 123 5.73 -6.99 12.67
C ASP A 123 4.31 -7.49 12.45
N GLU A 124 3.29 -6.69 12.80
CA GLU A 124 1.88 -7.06 12.58
C GLU A 124 1.54 -7.10 11.08
N TRP A 125 2.10 -6.17 10.27
CA TRP A 125 1.95 -6.18 8.81
C TRP A 125 2.42 -7.51 8.22
N LEU A 126 3.66 -7.93 8.57
CA LEU A 126 4.24 -9.15 8.03
C LEU A 126 3.60 -10.41 8.61
N ALA A 127 3.28 -10.42 9.91
CA ALA A 127 2.60 -11.54 10.57
C ALA A 127 1.17 -11.77 10.03
N SER A 128 0.53 -10.74 9.50
CA SER A 128 -0.78 -10.84 8.88
C SER A 128 -0.75 -11.21 7.39
N ALA A 129 0.43 -11.34 6.80
CA ALA A 129 0.57 -11.75 5.42
C ALA A 129 -0.13 -13.09 5.16
N VAL A 130 -0.81 -13.18 4.03
CA VAL A 130 -1.54 -14.40 3.65
C VAL A 130 -0.76 -15.17 2.59
N PRO A 131 -0.79 -16.53 2.64
CA PRO A 131 -0.18 -17.31 1.58
C PRO A 131 -0.93 -17.09 0.26
N GLY A 132 -0.19 -17.02 -0.82
CA GLY A 132 -0.75 -16.91 -2.16
C GLY A 132 0.26 -17.29 -3.22
N GLU A 133 -0.06 -16.98 -4.48
CA GLU A 133 0.79 -17.27 -5.62
C GLU A 133 0.99 -16.00 -6.46
N VAL A 134 2.23 -15.70 -6.79
CA VAL A 134 2.61 -14.58 -7.63
C VAL A 134 3.42 -15.10 -8.81
N LEU A 135 2.93 -14.87 -10.02
CA LEU A 135 3.59 -15.31 -11.26
C LEU A 135 3.95 -16.82 -11.27
N GLY A 136 3.05 -17.65 -10.73
CA GLY A 136 3.26 -19.11 -10.67
C GLY A 136 4.16 -19.58 -9.52
N ARG A 137 4.53 -18.71 -8.57
CA ARG A 137 5.36 -19.02 -7.42
C ARG A 137 4.61 -18.72 -6.11
N PRO A 138 4.64 -19.63 -5.12
CA PRO A 138 4.15 -19.33 -3.78
C PRO A 138 4.90 -18.13 -3.18
N ALA A 139 4.16 -17.19 -2.59
CA ALA A 139 4.72 -16.02 -1.94
C ALA A 139 3.79 -15.53 -0.81
N PRO A 140 4.33 -14.89 0.24
CA PRO A 140 3.53 -14.17 1.21
C PRO A 140 2.97 -12.89 0.58
N LEU A 141 1.68 -12.65 0.73
CA LEU A 141 0.99 -11.48 0.20
C LEU A 141 0.54 -10.56 1.33
N CYS A 142 0.61 -9.26 1.11
CA CYS A 142 0.03 -8.29 2.03
C CYS A 142 -1.46 -8.61 2.25
N ALA A 143 -1.89 -8.59 3.51
CA ALA A 143 -3.30 -8.76 3.84
C ALA A 143 -4.16 -7.64 3.22
N ALA A 144 -5.43 -7.94 2.97
CA ALA A 144 -6.35 -6.98 2.35
C ALA A 144 -6.48 -5.69 3.18
N GLU A 145 -6.42 -5.81 4.51
CA GLU A 145 -6.47 -4.68 5.44
C GLU A 145 -5.29 -3.73 5.26
N GLU A 146 -4.08 -4.27 5.08
CA GLU A 146 -2.88 -3.47 4.91
C GLU A 146 -2.89 -2.72 3.56
N ILE A 147 -3.36 -3.40 2.51
CA ILE A 147 -3.52 -2.77 1.18
C ILE A 147 -4.60 -1.70 1.25
N LEU A 148 -5.74 -1.98 1.88
CA LEU A 148 -6.82 -1.02 2.04
C LEU A 148 -6.34 0.19 2.83
N TRP A 149 -5.64 -0.04 3.95
CA TRP A 149 -5.11 1.04 4.79
C TRP A 149 -4.16 1.95 4.02
N SER A 150 -3.15 1.39 3.33
CA SER A 150 -2.16 2.18 2.59
C SER A 150 -2.78 2.94 1.40
N LYS A 151 -3.67 2.30 0.64
CA LYS A 151 -4.31 2.90 -0.53
C LYS A 151 -5.35 3.96 -0.19
N SER A 152 -5.97 3.90 0.99
CA SER A 152 -6.97 4.88 1.43
C SER A 152 -6.41 6.30 1.54
N PHE A 153 -5.11 6.45 1.74
CA PHE A 153 -4.47 7.76 1.83
C PHE A 153 -3.99 8.31 0.48
N ILE A 154 -4.11 7.57 -0.62
CA ILE A 154 -3.68 8.04 -1.94
C ILE A 154 -4.86 8.73 -2.62
N GLN A 155 -4.92 10.06 -2.43
CA GLN A 155 -5.98 10.93 -2.96
C GLN A 155 -5.37 12.14 -3.68
N GLU A 156 -4.33 11.88 -4.46
CA GLU A 156 -3.68 12.88 -5.29
C GLU A 156 -4.54 13.22 -6.50
N ARG A 157 -4.29 14.37 -7.09
CA ARG A 157 -4.99 14.81 -8.31
C ARG A 157 -4.77 13.84 -9.46
N GLU A 158 -3.53 13.39 -9.62
CA GLU A 158 -3.11 12.53 -10.73
C GLU A 158 -3.23 11.03 -10.38
N ARG A 159 -3.42 10.72 -9.09
CA ARG A 159 -3.53 9.35 -8.60
C ARG A 159 -4.50 9.26 -7.43
N PHE A 160 -5.63 8.62 -7.68
CA PHE A 160 -6.63 8.31 -6.67
C PHE A 160 -6.88 6.80 -6.60
N ASP A 161 -6.45 6.15 -5.52
CA ASP A 161 -6.57 4.70 -5.35
C ASP A 161 -7.94 4.27 -4.76
N GLY A 162 -8.90 5.17 -4.68
CA GLY A 162 -10.23 4.90 -4.11
C GLY A 162 -11.01 3.80 -4.83
N ALA A 163 -10.76 3.57 -6.12
CA ALA A 163 -11.33 2.44 -6.84
C ALA A 163 -10.82 1.10 -6.31
N ASP A 164 -9.52 0.99 -5.99
CA ASP A 164 -8.91 -0.21 -5.41
C ASP A 164 -9.48 -0.49 -4.01
N VAL A 165 -9.64 0.57 -3.20
CA VAL A 165 -10.29 0.49 -1.89
C VAL A 165 -11.73 -0.01 -2.03
N ALA A 166 -12.51 0.53 -2.96
CA ALA A 166 -13.90 0.11 -3.19
C ALA A 166 -13.97 -1.36 -3.65
N HIS A 167 -13.06 -1.80 -4.52
CA HIS A 167 -12.98 -3.19 -4.97
C HIS A 167 -12.59 -4.14 -3.84
N LEU A 168 -11.65 -3.77 -2.97
CA LEU A 168 -11.31 -4.54 -1.78
C LEU A 168 -12.50 -4.66 -0.82
N LEU A 169 -13.19 -3.56 -0.55
CA LEU A 169 -14.41 -3.57 0.25
C LEU A 169 -15.48 -4.47 -0.34
N LEU A 170 -15.69 -4.43 -1.67
CA LEU A 170 -16.67 -5.27 -2.37
C LEU A 170 -16.33 -6.76 -2.27
N LYS A 171 -15.07 -7.12 -2.44
CA LYS A 171 -14.65 -8.54 -2.52
C LYS A 171 -14.26 -9.14 -1.20
N ARG A 172 -13.86 -8.35 -0.23
CA ARG A 172 -13.31 -8.80 1.05
C ARG A 172 -14.01 -8.23 2.28
N GLY A 173 -14.90 -7.26 2.16
CA GLY A 173 -15.50 -6.53 3.27
C GLY A 173 -16.00 -7.43 4.41
N GLU A 174 -16.73 -8.51 4.07
CA GLU A 174 -17.23 -9.47 5.06
C GLU A 174 -16.14 -10.29 5.78
N LYS A 175 -14.94 -10.42 5.15
CA LYS A 175 -13.81 -11.22 5.65
C LYS A 175 -12.73 -10.38 6.33
N LEU A 176 -12.83 -9.04 6.25
CA LEU A 176 -11.85 -8.14 6.86
C LEU A 176 -11.88 -8.22 8.39
N ASN A 177 -10.70 -8.19 8.99
CA ASN A 177 -10.56 -7.95 10.42
C ASN A 177 -10.78 -6.46 10.72
N TRP A 178 -12.03 -6.08 10.94
CA TRP A 178 -12.41 -4.68 11.15
C TRP A 178 -11.81 -4.06 12.41
N ASP A 179 -11.55 -4.84 13.45
CA ASP A 179 -10.92 -4.34 14.68
C ASP A 179 -9.46 -3.96 14.41
N ARG A 180 -8.72 -4.82 13.69
CA ARG A 180 -7.37 -4.50 13.23
C ARG A 180 -7.37 -3.30 12.28
N LEU A 181 -8.28 -3.27 11.33
CA LEU A 181 -8.37 -2.16 10.38
C LEU A 181 -8.64 -0.83 11.08
N LEU A 182 -9.58 -0.78 12.04
CA LEU A 182 -9.83 0.40 12.85
C LEU A 182 -8.59 0.81 13.67
N ALA A 183 -7.86 -0.15 14.23
CA ALA A 183 -6.61 0.11 14.95
C ALA A 183 -5.53 0.71 14.02
N ARG A 184 -5.39 0.19 12.78
CA ARG A 184 -4.47 0.74 11.77
C ARG A 184 -4.77 2.19 11.40
N PHE A 185 -6.04 2.53 11.23
CA PHE A 185 -6.44 3.91 10.94
C PHE A 185 -6.30 4.83 12.16
N GLY A 186 -6.56 4.34 13.37
CA GLY A 186 -6.42 5.08 14.61
C GLY A 186 -7.03 6.49 14.54
N GLY A 187 -6.26 7.53 14.80
CA GLY A 187 -6.70 8.93 14.72
C GLY A 187 -7.09 9.42 13.32
N ASN A 188 -6.92 8.59 12.28
CA ASN A 188 -7.31 8.87 10.91
C ASN A 188 -8.56 8.08 10.47
N ALA A 189 -9.35 7.58 11.41
CA ALA A 189 -10.53 6.74 11.16
C ALA A 189 -11.55 7.40 10.20
N LEU A 190 -11.60 8.72 10.14
CA LEU A 190 -12.48 9.43 9.19
C LEU A 190 -12.07 9.25 7.72
N VAL A 191 -10.81 8.90 7.44
CA VAL A 191 -10.39 8.51 6.08
C VAL A 191 -11.05 7.19 5.69
N LEU A 192 -11.06 6.19 6.58
CA LEU A 192 -11.81 4.95 6.36
C LEU A 192 -13.31 5.23 6.20
N PHE A 193 -13.88 6.09 7.03
CA PHE A 193 -15.29 6.44 6.94
C PHE A 193 -15.65 7.07 5.59
N SER A 194 -14.82 7.94 5.05
CA SER A 194 -15.05 8.53 3.72
C SER A 194 -15.11 7.47 2.63
N HIS A 195 -14.25 6.46 2.66
CA HIS A 195 -14.29 5.34 1.71
C HIS A 195 -15.53 4.46 1.88
N LEU A 196 -16.01 4.25 3.12
CA LEU A 196 -17.26 3.53 3.34
C LEU A 196 -18.49 4.30 2.81
N VAL A 197 -18.48 5.63 2.93
CA VAL A 197 -19.51 6.49 2.33
C VAL A 197 -19.46 6.42 0.81
N LEU A 198 -18.25 6.53 0.22
CA LEU A 198 -18.05 6.39 -1.23
C LEU A 198 -18.49 4.99 -1.71
N PHE A 199 -18.19 3.93 -0.98
CA PHE A 199 -18.63 2.58 -1.32
C PHE A 199 -20.15 2.49 -1.46
N ARG A 200 -20.90 3.08 -0.52
CA ARG A 200 -22.38 3.10 -0.58
C ARG A 200 -22.91 3.89 -1.77
N PHE A 201 -22.21 4.92 -2.20
CA PHE A 201 -22.53 5.69 -3.40
C PHE A 201 -22.20 4.89 -4.68
N ILE A 202 -21.04 4.23 -4.73
CA ILE A 202 -20.56 3.48 -5.90
C ILE A 202 -21.40 2.22 -6.13
N TYR A 203 -21.72 1.49 -5.05
CA TYR A 203 -22.43 0.22 -5.09
C TYR A 203 -23.76 0.27 -4.28
N PRO A 204 -24.76 1.00 -4.74
CA PRO A 204 -26.01 1.18 -3.98
C PRO A 204 -26.82 -0.11 -3.80
N SER A 205 -26.62 -1.10 -4.69
CA SER A 205 -27.27 -2.42 -4.64
C SER A 205 -26.57 -3.43 -3.75
N GLU A 206 -25.33 -3.16 -3.35
CA GLU A 206 -24.56 -4.10 -2.54
C GLU A 206 -24.83 -3.93 -1.04
N PRO A 207 -24.75 -5.02 -0.25
CA PRO A 207 -24.82 -4.91 1.19
C PRO A 207 -23.64 -4.08 1.73
N SER A 208 -23.77 -3.65 2.97
CA SER A 208 -22.70 -2.94 3.65
C SER A 208 -21.46 -3.84 3.80
N PRO A 209 -20.26 -3.39 3.42
CA PRO A 209 -19.05 -4.19 3.56
C PRO A 209 -18.60 -4.33 5.02
N ALA A 210 -19.01 -3.40 5.89
CA ALA A 210 -18.65 -3.38 7.31
C ALA A 210 -19.82 -3.73 8.21
N PRO A 211 -19.59 -4.36 9.37
CA PRO A 211 -20.64 -4.62 10.34
C PRO A 211 -21.17 -3.31 10.97
N PRO A 212 -22.43 -3.27 11.45
CA PRO A 212 -23.06 -2.05 12.00
C PRO A 212 -22.22 -1.35 13.07
N ARG A 213 -21.59 -2.09 13.97
CA ARG A 213 -20.73 -1.54 15.03
C ARG A 213 -19.59 -0.66 14.51
N VAL A 214 -19.07 -0.94 13.30
CA VAL A 214 -18.01 -0.12 12.67
C VAL A 214 -18.58 1.23 12.26
N TYR A 215 -19.77 1.26 11.66
CA TYR A 215 -20.43 2.51 11.31
C TYR A 215 -20.80 3.32 12.55
N ASP A 216 -21.32 2.67 13.58
CA ASP A 216 -21.67 3.35 14.84
C ASP A 216 -20.43 4.01 15.47
N PHE A 217 -19.30 3.29 15.51
CA PHE A 217 -18.03 3.82 15.98
C PHE A 217 -17.56 5.02 15.13
N LEU A 218 -17.57 4.88 13.80
CA LEU A 218 -17.07 5.94 12.89
C LEU A 218 -17.98 7.18 12.90
N LEU A 219 -19.30 6.98 12.98
CA LEU A 219 -20.26 8.08 13.14
C LEU A 219 -20.07 8.81 14.45
N GLU A 220 -19.81 8.09 15.54
CA GLU A 220 -19.53 8.72 16.83
C GLU A 220 -18.21 9.50 16.78
N GLN A 221 -17.15 8.93 16.18
CA GLN A 221 -15.90 9.67 15.98
C GLN A 221 -16.11 10.96 15.17
N PHE A 222 -16.93 10.90 14.11
CA PHE A 222 -17.24 12.08 13.30
C PHE A 222 -18.02 13.15 14.10
N ARG A 223 -19.03 12.73 14.88
CA ARG A 223 -19.88 13.65 15.65
C ARG A 223 -19.19 14.27 16.85
N SER A 224 -18.36 13.49 17.52
CA SER A 224 -17.66 13.89 18.75
C SER A 224 -16.33 14.59 18.53
N GLN A 225 -15.84 14.66 17.26
CA GLN A 225 -14.57 15.28 16.96
C GLN A 225 -14.55 16.76 17.36
N PRO A 226 -13.74 17.14 18.36
CA PRO A 226 -13.68 18.54 18.78
C PRO A 226 -13.00 19.39 17.72
N VAL A 227 -13.39 20.67 17.65
CA VAL A 227 -12.64 21.64 16.85
C VAL A 227 -11.24 21.77 17.45
N SER A 228 -10.23 21.49 16.64
CA SER A 228 -8.83 21.61 17.07
C SER A 228 -8.47 23.06 17.37
N LYS A 229 -7.75 23.29 18.46
CA LYS A 229 -7.14 24.60 18.75
C LYS A 229 -5.90 24.85 17.89
N GLU A 230 -5.31 23.80 17.37
CA GLU A 230 -4.14 23.89 16.50
C GLU A 230 -4.58 24.02 15.05
N LYS A 231 -3.97 24.98 14.35
CA LYS A 231 -4.19 25.19 12.93
C LYS A 231 -3.33 24.20 12.13
N VAL A 232 -3.83 22.98 11.92
CA VAL A 232 -3.14 21.87 11.22
C VAL A 232 -3.96 21.47 10.01
N CYS A 233 -3.31 21.33 8.83
CA CYS A 233 -3.93 20.76 7.63
C CYS A 233 -3.54 19.29 7.47
N ARG A 234 -4.47 18.37 7.75
CA ARG A 234 -4.25 16.94 7.52
C ARG A 234 -4.43 16.53 6.06
N GLY A 235 -4.81 17.45 5.19
CA GLY A 235 -4.92 17.21 3.75
C GLY A 235 -3.59 16.76 3.14
N THR A 236 -2.46 17.25 3.64
CA THR A 236 -1.11 16.83 3.21
C THR A 236 -0.80 15.34 3.46
N LEU A 237 -1.61 14.64 4.27
CA LEU A 237 -1.55 13.18 4.44
C LEU A 237 -2.26 12.42 3.31
N LEU A 238 -3.15 13.09 2.59
CA LEU A 238 -3.96 12.52 1.49
C LEU A 238 -3.40 12.92 0.13
N SER A 239 -3.05 14.20 -0.01
CA SER A 239 -2.45 14.80 -1.20
C SER A 239 -1.53 15.93 -0.78
N TRP A 240 -0.24 15.69 -0.87
CA TRP A 240 0.73 16.72 -0.51
C TRP A 240 0.69 17.91 -1.45
N SER A 241 0.47 17.68 -2.76
CA SER A 241 0.48 18.73 -3.78
C SER A 241 -0.74 19.64 -3.70
N GLN A 242 -1.92 19.08 -3.44
CA GLN A 242 -3.18 19.81 -3.44
C GLN A 242 -3.33 20.71 -2.20
N TYR A 243 -2.71 20.33 -1.08
CA TYR A 243 -2.79 21.05 0.19
C TYR A 243 -1.52 21.83 0.53
N LEU A 244 -0.62 22.04 -0.45
CA LEU A 244 0.60 22.82 -0.23
C LEU A 244 0.28 24.29 0.06
N ILE A 245 -0.70 24.86 -0.61
CA ILE A 245 -1.18 26.23 -0.41
C ILE A 245 -1.66 26.46 1.04
N ASP A 246 -2.29 25.44 1.66
CA ASP A 246 -2.74 25.53 3.07
C ASP A 246 -1.57 25.76 4.01
N VAL A 247 -0.43 25.12 3.73
CA VAL A 247 0.78 25.21 4.56
C VAL A 247 1.56 26.48 4.24
N GLU A 248 1.81 26.75 2.96
CA GLU A 248 2.70 27.82 2.53
C GLU A 248 2.05 29.21 2.63
N GLU A 249 0.76 29.34 2.31
CA GLU A 249 0.09 30.63 2.24
C GLU A 249 -0.94 30.84 3.37
N TRP A 250 -1.70 29.78 3.73
CA TRP A 250 -2.79 29.93 4.71
C TRP A 250 -2.36 29.69 6.15
N GLY A 251 -1.09 29.33 6.36
CA GLY A 251 -0.46 29.22 7.67
C GLY A 251 -0.95 28.03 8.50
N TYR A 252 -1.35 26.93 7.84
CA TYR A 252 -1.59 25.66 8.53
C TYR A 252 -0.28 24.93 8.77
N ALA A 253 -0.17 24.26 9.90
CA ALA A 253 0.96 23.37 10.15
C ALA A 253 0.79 22.06 9.37
N ASP A 254 1.90 21.57 8.81
CA ASP A 254 1.96 20.26 8.17
C ASP A 254 2.11 19.16 9.24
N PRO A 255 1.16 18.21 9.35
CA PRO A 255 1.23 17.15 10.36
C PRO A 255 2.35 16.14 10.11
N ARG A 256 2.97 16.10 8.92
CA ARG A 256 4.11 15.23 8.60
C ARG A 256 5.40 15.72 9.26
N LEU A 257 5.50 17.00 9.52
CA LEU A 257 6.68 17.64 10.12
C LEU A 257 6.76 17.42 11.64
N ARG A 258 7.97 17.28 12.15
CA ARG A 258 8.22 17.32 13.60
C ARG A 258 7.74 18.65 14.20
N PRO A 259 7.22 18.64 15.42
CA PRO A 259 7.09 17.54 16.38
C PRO A 259 5.84 16.66 16.17
N ARG A 260 4.93 16.98 15.24
CA ARG A 260 3.66 16.26 15.01
C ARG A 260 3.86 14.99 14.20
N GLY A 261 4.68 15.05 13.17
CA GLY A 261 5.08 13.92 12.33
C GLY A 261 6.55 13.54 12.54
N ASN A 262 7.04 12.65 11.68
CA ASN A 262 8.38 12.07 11.79
C ASN A 262 9.41 12.69 10.83
N PHE A 263 8.98 13.61 9.94
CA PHE A 263 9.81 14.13 8.86
C PHE A 263 10.48 15.45 9.23
N THR A 264 11.64 15.69 8.64
CA THR A 264 12.27 17.02 8.59
C THR A 264 11.73 17.81 7.39
N ALA A 265 11.93 19.12 7.39
CA ALA A 265 11.56 19.98 6.27
C ALA A 265 12.27 19.53 4.97
N ASP A 266 13.58 19.20 5.04
CA ASP A 266 14.36 18.75 3.90
C ASP A 266 13.85 17.45 3.29
N GLN A 267 13.36 16.50 4.14
CA GLN A 267 12.76 15.25 3.67
C GLN A 267 11.47 15.50 2.91
N ILE A 268 10.61 16.40 3.42
CA ILE A 268 9.38 16.80 2.75
C ILE A 268 9.69 17.52 1.43
N GLU A 269 10.63 18.45 1.43
CA GLU A 269 11.03 19.19 0.22
C GLU A 269 11.59 18.26 -0.86
N THR A 270 12.47 17.34 -0.50
CA THR A 270 13.05 16.37 -1.43
C THR A 270 11.95 15.51 -2.08
N TRP A 271 10.98 15.05 -1.28
CA TRP A 271 9.85 14.29 -1.79
C TRP A 271 8.96 15.13 -2.69
N THR A 272 8.61 16.35 -2.27
CA THR A 272 7.79 17.29 -3.03
C THR A 272 8.39 17.63 -4.40
N ARG A 273 9.72 17.76 -4.49
CA ARG A 273 10.42 18.08 -5.75
C ARG A 273 10.53 16.89 -6.71
N ALA A 274 10.58 15.67 -6.19
CA ALA A 274 10.76 14.46 -7.00
C ALA A 274 9.53 14.13 -7.87
N GLU A 275 8.36 14.68 -7.51
CA GLU A 275 7.10 14.44 -8.22
C GLU A 275 6.64 15.62 -9.11
N LYS A 276 7.47 16.66 -9.25
CA LYS A 276 7.29 17.73 -10.22
C LYS A 276 8.05 17.42 -11.51
#